data_377f80042ec9447ae67de395cc2657dd
#
_entry.id   377f80042ec9447ae67de395cc2657dd
#
_cell.length_a   1.000
_cell.length_b   1.000
_cell.length_c   1.000
_cell.angle_alpha   90.00
_cell.angle_beta   90.00
_cell.angle_gamma   90.00
#
_symmetry.space_group_name_H-M   'P 1'
#
loop_
_entity.id
_entity.type
_entity.pdbx_description
1 polymer ?
#
loop_
_entity_poly.entity_id
_entity_poly.type
_entity_poly.pdbx_seq_one_letter_code
_entity_poly.pdbx_strand_id
1 'polypeptide(L)'
;MTAEHSTGQKGGIYMAAGKNLVPGSAQMLLLRLLAERDMYGYQMIEELAQRSNDTFALKAGTLYPILHALEADGSIESYEQPGGAATAGKPRRYYRITRAGRGALEAQQTEWRRVSRAINAVLETMDIRAGVVL
;
A
#
# COMPACT_ATOMS: atom_id res chain seq x y z
N MET A 1 -8.06 -18.90 -20.02
CA MET A 1 -7.94 -18.23 -19.63
C MET A 1 -7.68 -17.77 -19.22
N THR A 2 -7.67 -18.03 -19.35
CA THR A 2 -7.39 -17.26 -18.78
C THR A 2 -7.03 -16.49 -18.40
N ALA A 3 -6.99 -16.66 -18.66
CA ALA A 3 -6.66 -15.68 -18.15
C ALA A 3 -6.69 -14.90 -18.11
N GLU A 4 -6.86 -15.19 -18.18
CA GLU A 4 -6.94 -14.28 -18.00
C GLU A 4 -7.11 -13.79 -17.65
N HIS A 5 -7.07 -14.28 -17.99
CA HIS A 5 -7.10 -13.39 -17.53
C HIS A 5 -7.08 -12.75 -17.28
N SER A 6 -6.95 -13.19 -17.74
CA SER A 6 -6.87 -12.26 -17.33
C SER A 6 -6.72 -11.44 -17.22
N THR A 7 -6.73 -11.67 -17.59
CA THR A 7 -6.59 -10.65 -17.23
C THR A 7 -6.53 -9.84 -16.86
N GLY A 8 -6.48 -10.08 -17.17
CA GLY A 8 -6.52 -9.01 -16.66
C GLY A 8 -6.35 -8.68 -16.10
N GLN A 9 -6.36 -8.90 -16.16
CA GLN A 9 -6.27 -8.30 -15.41
C GLN A 9 -5.68 -7.92 -15.11
N LYS A 10 -5.63 -8.25 -15.49
CA LYS A 10 -4.98 -7.60 -15.04
C LYS A 10 -4.54 -6.65 -15.02
N GLY A 11 -4.34 -6.84 -15.31
CA GLY A 11 -3.69 -5.52 -15.38
C GLY A 11 -4.47 -4.47 -14.78
N GLY A 12 -5.64 -4.58 -14.84
CA GLY A 12 -6.49 -3.55 -14.31
C GLY A 12 -6.21 -3.17 -12.89
N ILE A 13 -5.49 -3.98 -12.19
CA ILE A 13 -5.26 -3.74 -10.79
C ILE A 13 -4.54 -2.42 -10.55
N TYR A 14 -3.44 -2.23 -11.19
CA TYR A 14 -2.68 -1.01 -11.00
C TYR A 14 -3.27 0.14 -11.81
N MET A 15 -4.22 -0.16 -12.64
CA MET A 15 -4.85 0.85 -13.47
C MET A 15 -6.02 1.53 -12.79
N ALA A 16 -6.49 0.96 -11.70
CA ALA A 16 -7.67 1.49 -11.04
C ALA A 16 -7.36 2.82 -10.37
N ALA A 17 -8.12 3.18 -9.36
CA ALA A 17 -7.94 4.43 -8.66
C ALA A 17 -6.54 4.58 -8.12
N GLY A 18 -5.95 3.49 -7.74
CA GLY A 18 -4.55 3.51 -7.37
C GLY A 18 -3.68 3.31 -8.57
N LYS A 19 -4.04 3.94 -9.67
CA LYS A 19 -3.43 3.63 -10.95
C LYS A 19 -1.93 3.85 -11.02
N ASN A 20 -1.40 4.61 -10.09
CA ASN A 20 0.04 4.83 -10.05
C ASN A 20 0.75 3.87 -9.13
N LEU A 21 0.02 2.94 -8.53
CA LEU A 21 0.62 1.97 -7.63
C LEU A 21 1.20 0.81 -8.40
N VAL A 22 2.42 0.45 -8.05
CA VAL A 22 3.01 -0.79 -8.54
C VAL A 22 2.29 -1.94 -7.85
N PRO A 23 2.01 -3.04 -8.56
CA PRO A 23 1.32 -4.17 -7.93
C PRO A 23 2.00 -4.60 -6.64
N GLY A 24 1.22 -4.78 -5.60
CA GLY A 24 1.70 -5.20 -4.30
C GLY A 24 2.22 -4.10 -3.40
N SER A 25 2.52 -2.93 -3.96
CA SER A 25 3.09 -1.87 -3.13
C SER A 25 2.08 -1.28 -2.15
N ALA A 26 0.79 -1.30 -2.49
CA ALA A 26 -0.22 -0.75 -1.60
C ALA A 26 -0.25 -1.49 -0.27
N GLN A 27 -0.15 -2.83 -0.29
CA GLN A 27 -0.13 -3.60 0.94
C GLN A 27 1.07 -3.21 1.80
N MET A 28 2.24 -3.12 1.19
CA MET A 28 3.46 -2.73 1.89
C MET A 28 3.31 -1.34 2.53
N LEU A 29 2.76 -0.41 1.77
CA LEU A 29 2.62 0.96 2.26
C LEU A 29 1.64 1.03 3.43
N LEU A 30 0.53 0.31 3.36
CA LEU A 30 -0.42 0.30 4.46
C LEU A 30 0.16 -0.38 5.69
N LEU A 31 0.90 -1.46 5.52
CA LEU A 31 1.58 -2.10 6.64
C LEU A 31 2.59 -1.15 7.28
N ARG A 32 3.29 -0.37 6.47
CA ARG A 32 4.24 0.60 6.98
C ARG A 32 3.57 1.65 7.86
N LEU A 33 2.42 2.16 7.41
CA LEU A 33 1.68 3.12 8.21
C LEU A 33 1.26 2.51 9.56
N LEU A 34 0.74 1.31 9.50
CA LEU A 34 0.26 0.65 10.72
C LEU A 34 1.40 0.21 11.63
N ALA A 35 2.62 0.06 11.10
CA ALA A 35 3.77 -0.22 11.94
C ALA A 35 4.11 0.94 12.86
N GLU A 36 3.68 2.13 12.51
CA GLU A 36 3.94 3.32 13.33
C GLU A 36 2.88 3.51 14.40
N ARG A 37 1.63 3.30 14.06
CA ARG A 37 0.52 3.37 15.02
C ARG A 37 -0.73 2.78 14.39
N ASP A 38 -1.67 2.46 15.25
CA ASP A 38 -2.98 2.00 14.78
C ASP A 38 -3.69 3.16 14.10
N MET A 39 -4.46 2.83 13.06
CA MET A 39 -5.19 3.85 12.30
C MET A 39 -6.53 3.29 11.85
N TYR A 40 -7.52 4.17 11.68
CA TYR A 40 -8.72 3.79 10.97
C TYR A 40 -8.57 4.13 9.49
N GLY A 41 -9.50 3.60 8.66
CA GLY A 41 -9.30 3.65 7.21
C GLY A 41 -9.05 5.04 6.65
N TYR A 42 -9.85 6.00 7.08
CA TYR A 42 -9.72 7.35 6.54
C TYR A 42 -8.37 7.98 6.88
N GLN A 43 -7.84 7.68 8.08
CA GLN A 43 -6.51 8.17 8.43
C GLN A 43 -5.44 7.60 7.51
N MET A 44 -5.57 6.32 7.16
CA MET A 44 -4.61 5.71 6.24
C MET A 44 -4.65 6.37 4.87
N ILE A 45 -5.85 6.68 4.39
CA ILE A 45 -5.99 7.37 3.11
C ILE A 45 -5.29 8.72 3.16
N GLU A 46 -5.51 9.48 4.22
CA GLU A 46 -4.92 10.82 4.34
C GLU A 46 -3.41 10.76 4.50
N GLU A 47 -2.93 9.86 5.37
CA GLU A 47 -1.49 9.73 5.59
C GLU A 47 -0.76 9.33 4.31
N LEU A 48 -1.32 8.39 3.58
CA LEU A 48 -0.68 7.91 2.37
C LEU A 48 -0.61 9.01 1.32
N ALA A 49 -1.69 9.74 1.13
CA ALA A 49 -1.70 10.83 0.18
C ALA A 49 -0.71 11.92 0.58
N GLN A 50 -0.70 12.27 1.86
CA GLN A 50 0.16 13.34 2.35
C GLN A 50 1.64 12.98 2.21
N ARG A 51 2.02 11.76 2.61
CA ARG A 51 3.42 11.35 2.58
C ARG A 51 3.94 11.17 1.16
N SER A 52 3.06 10.89 0.22
CA SER A 52 3.45 10.64 -1.16
C SER A 52 3.22 11.85 -2.07
N ASN A 53 2.90 13.01 -1.49
CA ASN A 53 2.57 14.20 -2.28
C ASN A 53 1.48 13.89 -3.29
N ASP A 54 0.44 13.21 -2.82
CA ASP A 54 -0.73 12.81 -3.62
C ASP A 54 -0.42 11.84 -4.75
N THR A 55 0.77 11.27 -4.76
CA THR A 55 1.09 10.24 -5.74
C THR A 55 0.22 9.01 -5.53
N PHE A 56 -0.07 8.68 -4.27
CA PHE A 56 -0.91 7.53 -3.93
C PHE A 56 -2.18 8.01 -3.26
N ALA A 57 -3.17 8.31 -4.07
CA ALA A 57 -4.45 8.82 -3.60
C ALA A 57 -5.48 7.69 -3.65
N LEU A 58 -5.50 6.86 -2.61
CA LEU A 58 -6.44 5.75 -2.54
C LEU A 58 -7.83 6.25 -2.16
N LYS A 59 -8.83 5.57 -2.68
CA LYS A 59 -10.22 5.78 -2.28
C LYS A 59 -10.66 4.60 -1.43
N ALA A 60 -11.74 4.80 -0.69
CA ALA A 60 -12.27 3.76 0.18
C ALA A 60 -12.54 2.45 -0.57
N GLY A 61 -13.06 2.57 -1.79
CA GLY A 61 -13.35 1.38 -2.59
C GLY A 61 -12.12 0.58 -2.98
N THR A 62 -10.95 1.20 -2.97
CA THR A 62 -9.69 0.49 -3.21
C THR A 62 -9.08 0.03 -1.89
N LEU A 63 -9.17 0.86 -0.87
CA LEU A 63 -8.54 0.59 0.42
C LEU A 63 -9.12 -0.63 1.13
N TYR A 64 -10.45 -0.68 1.26
CA TYR A 64 -11.05 -1.70 2.12
C TYR A 64 -10.86 -3.12 1.61
N PRO A 65 -10.89 -3.40 0.30
CA PRO A 65 -10.53 -4.75 -0.16
C PRO A 65 -9.09 -5.13 0.21
N ILE A 66 -8.16 -4.18 0.19
CA ILE A 66 -6.78 -4.46 0.58
C ILE A 66 -6.71 -4.77 2.08
N LEU A 67 -7.41 -3.99 2.89
CA LEU A 67 -7.44 -4.24 4.33
C LEU A 67 -8.06 -5.60 4.64
N HIS A 68 -9.13 -5.94 3.93
CA HIS A 68 -9.75 -7.25 4.14
C HIS A 68 -8.79 -8.39 3.80
N ALA A 69 -8.03 -8.25 2.73
CA ALA A 69 -7.06 -9.27 2.37
C ALA A 69 -5.94 -9.38 3.41
N LEU A 70 -5.45 -8.24 3.90
CA LEU A 70 -4.42 -8.26 4.94
C LEU A 70 -4.92 -8.85 6.24
N GLU A 71 -6.19 -8.59 6.58
CA GLU A 71 -6.78 -9.15 7.77
C GLU A 71 -6.99 -10.66 7.61
N ALA A 72 -7.41 -11.09 6.44
CA ALA A 72 -7.63 -12.49 6.16
C ALA A 72 -6.33 -13.31 6.25
N ASP A 73 -5.21 -12.72 5.87
CA ASP A 73 -3.94 -13.44 5.93
C ASP A 73 -3.21 -13.24 7.27
N GLY A 74 -3.83 -12.55 8.21
CA GLY A 74 -3.27 -12.40 9.54
C GLY A 74 -2.24 -11.30 9.70
N SER A 75 -2.04 -10.49 8.68
CA SER A 75 -1.05 -9.40 8.77
C SER A 75 -1.53 -8.23 9.60
N ILE A 76 -2.83 -8.02 9.65
CA ILE A 76 -3.43 -6.97 10.49
C ILE A 76 -4.64 -7.55 11.19
N GLU A 77 -5.09 -6.86 12.22
CA GLU A 77 -6.36 -7.16 12.86
C GLU A 77 -7.09 -5.86 13.14
N SER A 78 -8.40 -5.96 13.32
CA SER A 78 -9.23 -4.78 13.51
C SER A 78 -9.91 -4.84 14.85
N TYR A 79 -10.25 -3.65 15.35
CA TYR A 79 -11.01 -3.52 16.57
C TYR A 79 -11.79 -2.21 16.52
N GLU A 80 -12.82 -2.10 17.35
CA GLU A 80 -13.62 -0.89 17.36
C GLU A 80 -13.27 -0.05 18.56
N GLN A 81 -13.21 1.27 18.34
CA GLN A 81 -13.06 2.25 19.40
C GLN A 81 -14.39 2.94 19.60
N PRO A 82 -14.77 3.22 20.85
CA PRO A 82 -15.98 4.01 21.08
C PRO A 82 -15.89 5.34 20.38
N GLY A 83 -17.00 5.77 19.79
CA GLY A 83 -17.04 7.04 19.11
C GLY A 83 -17.14 8.19 20.08
N GLY A 84 -16.88 9.38 19.58
CA GLY A 84 -17.01 10.63 20.32
C GLY A 84 -17.78 11.63 19.51
N ALA A 85 -17.63 12.91 19.86
CA ALA A 85 -18.36 13.99 19.19
C ALA A 85 -18.13 13.98 17.69
N ALA A 86 -16.88 13.73 17.27
CA ALA A 86 -16.53 13.78 15.85
C ALA A 86 -17.23 12.72 15.01
N THR A 87 -17.69 11.63 15.63
CA THR A 87 -18.37 10.55 14.93
C THR A 87 -19.84 10.46 15.29
N ALA A 88 -20.35 11.43 16.03
CA ALA A 88 -21.71 11.41 16.55
C ALA A 88 -22.00 10.15 17.36
N GLY A 89 -21.01 9.71 18.11
CA GLY A 89 -21.16 8.55 18.98
C GLY A 89 -20.97 7.21 18.30
N LYS A 90 -20.74 7.19 17.00
CA LYS A 90 -20.56 5.93 16.29
C LYS A 90 -19.13 5.42 16.49
N PRO A 91 -18.97 4.09 16.69
CA PRO A 91 -17.63 3.55 16.84
C PRO A 91 -16.86 3.62 15.53
N ARG A 92 -15.53 3.72 15.65
CA ARG A 92 -14.63 3.65 14.52
C ARG A 92 -13.90 2.34 14.53
N ARG A 93 -13.69 1.79 13.35
CA ARG A 93 -12.91 0.56 13.22
C ARG A 93 -11.46 0.91 12.98
N TYR A 94 -10.62 0.53 13.92
CA TYR A 94 -9.18 0.72 13.84
C TYR A 94 -8.51 -0.56 13.39
N TYR A 95 -7.36 -0.41 12.79
CA TYR A 95 -6.54 -1.53 12.33
C TYR A 95 -5.19 -1.45 12.99
N ARG A 96 -4.64 -2.61 13.27
CA ARG A 96 -3.34 -2.71 13.91
C ARG A 96 -2.53 -3.80 13.22
N ILE A 97 -1.22 -3.56 13.05
CA ILE A 97 -0.34 -4.55 12.46
C ILE A 97 -0.07 -5.65 13.47
N THR A 98 0.01 -6.89 12.99
CA THR A 98 0.34 -8.02 13.83
C THR A 98 1.83 -8.31 13.72
N ARG A 99 2.30 -9.27 14.52
CA ARG A 99 3.67 -9.73 14.41
C ARG A 99 3.95 -10.29 13.01
N ALA A 100 3.01 -11.08 12.49
CA ALA A 100 3.13 -11.61 11.13
C ALA A 100 3.19 -10.49 10.11
N GLY A 101 2.39 -9.44 10.32
CA GLY A 101 2.41 -8.29 9.42
C GLY A 101 3.73 -7.55 9.43
N ARG A 102 4.38 -7.45 10.60
CA ARG A 102 5.69 -6.81 10.67
C ARG A 102 6.73 -7.61 9.90
N GLY A 103 6.67 -8.93 9.99
CA GLY A 103 7.57 -9.78 9.20
C GLY A 103 7.34 -9.63 7.71
N ALA A 104 6.07 -9.60 7.30
CA ALA A 104 5.72 -9.40 5.90
C ALA A 104 6.21 -8.05 5.40
N LEU A 105 6.05 -7.01 6.21
CA LEU A 105 6.50 -5.67 5.84
C LEU A 105 8.01 -5.66 5.61
N GLU A 106 8.77 -6.25 6.53
CA GLU A 106 10.21 -6.28 6.41
C GLU A 106 10.66 -6.99 5.13
N ALA A 107 10.05 -8.13 4.84
CA ALA A 107 10.38 -8.88 3.64
C ALA A 107 10.06 -8.08 2.38
N GLN A 108 8.91 -7.43 2.35
CA GLN A 108 8.50 -6.64 1.20
C GLN A 108 9.36 -5.41 1.00
N GLN A 109 9.75 -4.74 2.09
CA GLN A 109 10.63 -3.58 1.99
C GLN A 109 12.00 -3.98 1.46
N THR A 110 12.52 -5.11 1.92
CA THR A 110 13.81 -5.60 1.46
C THR A 110 13.78 -5.87 -0.03
N GLU A 111 12.73 -6.54 -0.49
CA GLU A 111 12.59 -6.85 -1.90
C GLU A 111 12.39 -5.57 -2.73
N TRP A 112 11.60 -4.65 -2.23
CA TRP A 112 11.39 -3.39 -2.92
C TRP A 112 12.69 -2.63 -3.11
N ARG A 113 13.52 -2.56 -2.06
CA ARG A 113 14.79 -1.87 -2.16
C ARG A 113 15.74 -2.54 -3.14
N ARG A 114 15.72 -3.87 -3.17
CA ARG A 114 16.55 -4.61 -4.11
C ARG A 114 16.15 -4.32 -5.54
N VAL A 115 14.86 -4.39 -5.83
CA VAL A 115 14.34 -4.19 -7.18
C VAL A 115 14.53 -2.74 -7.64
N SER A 116 14.24 -1.79 -6.76
CA SER A 116 14.37 -0.39 -7.15
C SER A 116 15.82 0.00 -7.39
N ARG A 117 16.76 -0.57 -6.64
CA ARG A 117 18.17 -0.34 -6.92
C ARG A 117 18.58 -0.91 -8.28
N ALA A 118 18.08 -2.10 -8.59
CA ALA A 118 18.38 -2.72 -9.88
C ALA A 118 17.81 -1.89 -11.03
N ILE A 119 16.59 -1.40 -10.88
CA ILE A 119 15.98 -0.54 -11.90
C ILE A 119 16.80 0.73 -12.08
N ASN A 120 17.15 1.39 -10.99
CA ASN A 120 17.92 2.62 -11.06
C ASN A 120 19.29 2.38 -11.71
N ALA A 121 19.92 1.26 -11.39
CA ALA A 121 21.21 0.94 -12.00
C ALA A 121 21.11 0.83 -13.52
N VAL A 122 20.06 0.21 -14.00
CA VAL A 122 19.85 0.10 -15.44
C VAL A 122 19.61 1.46 -16.06
N LEU A 123 18.77 2.27 -15.41
CA LEU A 123 18.46 3.60 -15.93
C LEU A 123 19.70 4.49 -15.97
N GLU A 124 20.50 4.44 -14.93
CA GLU A 124 21.73 5.24 -14.89
C GLU A 124 22.74 4.80 -15.93
N THR A 125 22.86 3.50 -16.15
CA THR A 125 23.75 3.00 -17.17
C THR A 125 23.33 3.49 -18.54
N MET A 126 22.03 3.52 -18.82
CA MET A 126 21.54 4.05 -20.08
C MET A 126 21.85 5.52 -20.24
N ASP A 127 21.68 6.28 -19.20
CA ASP A 127 21.97 7.71 -19.25
C ASP A 127 23.46 7.98 -19.56
N ILE A 128 24.33 7.21 -18.94
CA ILE A 128 25.76 7.35 -19.19
C ILE A 128 26.08 7.02 -20.64
N ARG A 129 25.49 5.98 -21.18
CA ARG A 129 25.71 5.59 -22.56
C ARG A 129 25.24 6.66 -23.53
N ALA A 130 24.15 7.32 -23.18
CA ALA A 130 23.63 8.38 -24.02
C ALA A 130 24.46 9.66 -23.93
N GLY A 131 25.51 9.65 -23.13
CA GLY A 131 26.35 10.83 -23.00
C GLY A 131 25.80 11.83 -21.99
N VAL A 132 24.82 11.45 -21.26
CA VAL A 132 24.23 12.31 -20.22
C VAL A 132 25.07 12.15 -18.97
N VAL A 133 25.68 13.23 -18.54
CA VAL A 133 26.47 13.24 -17.31
C VAL A 133 25.62 13.87 -16.23
N LEU A 134 25.35 13.11 -15.22
CA LEU A 134 24.47 13.56 -14.14
C LEU A 134 25.24 14.06 -12.93
#